data_7c04de1471d226bbdbe8dcc199c15052
#
_entry.id   7c04de1471d226bbdbe8dcc199c15052
#
_cell.length_a   1.000
_cell.length_b   1.000
_cell.length_c   1.000
_cell.angle_alpha   90.00
_cell.angle_beta   90.00
_cell.angle_gamma   90.00
#
_symmetry.space_group_name_H-M   'P 1'
#
loop_
_entity.id
_entity.type
_entity.pdbx_description
1 polymer ?
#
loop_
_entity_poly.entity_id
_entity_poly.type
_entity_poly.pdbx_seq_one_letter_code
_entity_poly.pdbx_strand_id
1 'polypeptide(L)'
;MTEPPGSDRLERIRSKLELITQVEAEHGFGVIIEGARNPEPVPELPQGVTEVFGLFSRLGADHFRFFQPDEVQGPAAWAARATVPYCPLGSPLAIGCERHRAPEDIECADRIWLDLDDGDVYSFDIDDYIHLYKHPDETIDVLVFANDIVTFFDRFVLGPAYPQLVAAMIGPGIVTYRDRRGRYRDRWLRLLVESGLARTDDKEAIWEMPDVTRLTLSD
;
A
#
# COMPACT_ATOMS: atom_id res chain seq x y z
N MET A 1 -11.80 25.86 -17.91
CA MET A 1 -10.73 24.89 -17.76
C MET A 1 -11.10 24.08 -16.52
N THR A 2 -11.62 22.89 -16.70
CA THR A 2 -11.95 21.97 -15.59
C THR A 2 -10.62 21.33 -15.14
N GLU A 3 -10.24 21.51 -13.88
CA GLU A 3 -9.10 20.79 -13.31
C GLU A 3 -9.28 19.28 -13.48
N PRO A 4 -8.20 18.53 -13.73
CA PRO A 4 -8.29 17.09 -13.86
C PRO A 4 -8.74 16.48 -12.51
N PRO A 5 -9.64 15.49 -12.53
CA PRO A 5 -10.28 14.91 -11.32
C PRO A 5 -9.32 14.30 -10.28
N GLY A 6 -8.03 14.19 -10.59
CA GLY A 6 -6.99 13.72 -9.68
C GLY A 6 -6.36 14.80 -8.78
N SER A 7 -6.46 16.09 -9.15
CA SER A 7 -5.80 17.20 -8.45
C SER A 7 -6.25 17.32 -6.99
N ASP A 8 -7.55 17.25 -6.74
CA ASP A 8 -8.12 17.35 -5.39
C ASP A 8 -7.70 16.19 -4.47
N ARG A 9 -7.51 14.99 -5.04
CA ARG A 9 -7.11 13.81 -4.26
C ARG A 9 -5.63 13.86 -3.88
N LEU A 10 -4.77 14.29 -4.78
CA LEU A 10 -3.35 14.51 -4.49
C LEU A 10 -3.13 15.59 -3.43
N GLU A 11 -3.91 16.67 -3.48
CA GLU A 11 -3.86 17.71 -2.47
C GLU A 11 -4.34 17.19 -1.10
N ARG A 12 -5.36 16.31 -1.07
CA ARG A 12 -5.75 15.63 0.17
C ARG A 12 -4.64 14.74 0.72
N ILE A 13 -3.93 13.97 -0.12
CA ILE A 13 -2.80 13.15 0.33
C ILE A 13 -1.72 14.05 0.95
N ARG A 14 -1.39 15.18 0.30
CA ARG A 14 -0.43 16.14 0.82
C ARG A 14 -0.85 16.67 2.19
N SER A 15 -2.08 17.15 2.32
CA SER A 15 -2.62 17.68 3.58
C SER A 15 -2.64 16.62 4.68
N LYS A 16 -2.94 15.35 4.34
CA LYS A 16 -2.87 14.24 5.30
C LYS A 16 -1.45 13.95 5.75
N LEU A 17 -0.48 13.96 4.83
CA LEU A 17 0.94 13.77 5.16
C LEU A 17 1.47 14.87 6.08
N GLU A 18 1.12 16.12 5.82
CA GLU A 18 1.45 17.25 6.70
C GLU A 18 0.85 17.07 8.09
N LEU A 19 -0.43 16.71 8.16
CA LEU A 19 -1.13 16.47 9.41
C LEU A 19 -0.49 15.34 10.24
N ILE A 20 -0.26 14.17 9.64
CA ILE A 20 0.35 13.04 10.37
C ILE A 20 1.80 13.33 10.77
N THR A 21 2.52 14.12 9.99
CA THR A 21 3.89 14.55 10.34
C THR A 21 3.87 15.44 11.56
N GLN A 22 2.92 16.37 11.64
CA GLN A 22 2.73 17.22 12.84
C GLN A 22 2.36 16.39 14.05
N VAL A 23 1.37 15.48 13.92
CA VAL A 23 0.91 14.64 15.03
C VAL A 23 2.02 13.68 15.50
N GLU A 24 2.83 13.13 14.59
CA GLU A 24 4.00 12.32 14.94
C GLU A 24 5.03 13.15 15.73
N ALA A 25 5.29 14.39 15.31
CA ALA A 25 6.22 15.28 16.02
C ALA A 25 5.74 15.63 17.43
N GLU A 26 4.43 15.74 17.64
CA GLU A 26 3.83 16.05 18.95
C GLU A 26 3.78 14.82 19.88
N HIS A 27 3.48 13.62 19.34
CA HIS A 27 3.18 12.44 20.15
C HIS A 27 4.27 11.36 20.14
N GLY A 28 5.10 11.30 19.10
CA GLY A 28 6.24 10.38 19.01
C GLY A 28 5.83 8.90 18.99
N PHE A 29 4.97 8.50 18.07
CA PHE A 29 4.57 7.09 17.90
C PHE A 29 5.71 6.20 17.41
N GLY A 30 6.75 6.80 16.81
CA GLY A 30 7.89 6.09 16.24
C GLY A 30 7.55 5.44 14.90
N VAL A 31 6.76 6.11 14.07
CA VAL A 31 6.44 5.71 12.70
C VAL A 31 7.47 6.25 11.71
N ILE A 32 7.46 5.74 10.50
CA ILE A 32 8.33 6.19 9.40
C ILE A 32 7.51 7.14 8.53
N ILE A 33 7.98 8.38 8.39
CA ILE A 33 7.47 9.37 7.44
C ILE A 33 8.70 10.07 6.86
N GLU A 34 9.15 9.62 5.68
CA GLU A 34 10.33 10.18 5.01
C GLU A 34 9.89 11.00 3.79
N GLY A 35 10.46 12.20 3.66
CA GLY A 35 10.16 13.11 2.55
C GLY A 35 10.53 12.55 1.18
N ALA A 36 9.96 13.14 0.15
CA ALA A 36 10.13 12.73 -1.23
C ALA A 36 11.59 12.80 -1.72
N ARG A 37 11.91 11.93 -2.69
CA ARG A 37 13.18 11.97 -3.43
C ARG A 37 13.06 12.72 -4.75
N ASN A 38 11.91 13.38 -5.02
CA ASN A 38 11.63 14.16 -6.24
C ASN A 38 11.86 13.32 -7.52
N PRO A 39 11.01 12.34 -7.82
CA PRO A 39 11.16 11.51 -9.00
C PRO A 39 11.03 12.36 -10.27
N GLU A 40 11.81 12.02 -11.29
CA GLU A 40 11.59 12.58 -12.62
C GLU A 40 10.41 11.90 -13.29
N PRO A 41 9.61 12.63 -14.09
CA PRO A 41 8.48 12.03 -14.81
C PRO A 41 8.93 10.88 -15.73
N VAL A 42 8.23 9.76 -15.62
CA VAL A 42 8.37 8.59 -16.50
C VAL A 42 7.05 8.43 -17.27
N PRO A 43 7.02 8.66 -18.59
CA PRO A 43 5.78 8.70 -19.37
C PRO A 43 4.98 7.38 -19.38
N GLU A 44 5.66 6.27 -19.16
CA GLU A 44 5.08 4.93 -19.18
C GLU A 44 4.36 4.56 -17.86
N LEU A 45 4.51 5.38 -16.81
CA LEU A 45 3.86 5.11 -15.54
C LEU A 45 2.36 5.45 -15.58
N PRO A 46 1.52 4.68 -14.89
CA PRO A 46 0.13 5.03 -14.69
C PRO A 46 -0.05 6.42 -14.07
N GLN A 47 -1.19 7.05 -14.36
CA GLN A 47 -1.49 8.40 -13.87
C GLN A 47 -1.42 8.47 -12.34
N GLY A 48 -0.78 9.50 -11.82
CA GLY A 48 -0.67 9.78 -10.39
C GLY A 48 0.52 9.14 -9.70
N VAL A 49 1.24 8.21 -10.33
CA VAL A 49 2.37 7.49 -9.71
C VAL A 49 3.52 8.44 -9.37
N THR A 50 3.94 9.24 -10.35
CA THR A 50 5.02 10.23 -10.13
C THR A 50 4.63 11.26 -9.09
N GLU A 51 3.38 11.73 -9.13
CA GLU A 51 2.87 12.74 -8.21
C GLU A 51 2.77 12.21 -6.78
N VAL A 52 2.27 10.98 -6.57
CA VAL A 52 2.20 10.35 -5.25
C VAL A 52 3.58 10.16 -4.66
N PHE A 53 4.52 9.59 -5.42
CA PHE A 53 5.89 9.41 -4.96
C PHE A 53 6.70 10.72 -4.91
N GLY A 54 6.18 11.80 -5.51
CA GLY A 54 6.66 13.17 -5.28
C GLY A 54 6.33 13.73 -3.90
N LEU A 55 5.51 13.05 -3.10
CA LEU A 55 5.11 13.50 -1.76
C LEU A 55 5.89 12.82 -0.62
N PHE A 56 6.36 11.60 -0.82
CA PHE A 56 7.12 10.84 0.19
C PHE A 56 8.05 9.82 -0.47
N SER A 57 9.06 9.36 0.27
CA SER A 57 9.92 8.24 -0.14
C SER A 57 9.65 6.97 0.66
N ARG A 58 9.22 7.09 1.94
CA ARG A 58 8.88 5.96 2.79
C ARG A 58 7.82 6.33 3.81
N LEU A 59 6.85 5.41 3.99
CA LEU A 59 5.81 5.50 5.02
C LEU A 59 5.65 4.14 5.71
N GLY A 60 5.25 4.12 6.98
CA GLY A 60 4.85 2.90 7.64
C GLY A 60 5.25 2.79 9.10
N ALA A 61 4.92 1.64 9.69
CA ALA A 61 5.24 1.30 11.06
C ALA A 61 5.37 -0.22 11.26
N ASP A 62 4.50 -0.80 12.10
CA ASP A 62 4.60 -2.17 12.57
C ASP A 62 4.23 -3.21 11.51
N HIS A 63 3.17 -2.93 10.74
CA HIS A 63 2.58 -3.92 9.83
C HIS A 63 2.97 -3.73 8.38
N PHE A 64 3.13 -2.48 7.93
CA PHE A 64 3.44 -2.18 6.54
C PHE A 64 4.61 -1.23 6.41
N ARG A 65 5.30 -1.37 5.28
CA ARG A 65 6.23 -0.38 4.74
C ARG A 65 5.85 -0.08 3.31
N PHE A 66 5.53 1.17 3.05
CA PHE A 66 5.36 1.71 1.70
C PHE A 66 6.62 2.46 1.32
N PHE A 67 7.02 2.36 0.07
CA PHE A 67 8.27 2.97 -0.40
C PHE A 67 8.14 3.43 -1.84
N GLN A 68 8.89 4.47 -2.17
CA GLN A 68 9.11 4.88 -3.55
C GLN A 68 10.02 3.84 -4.21
N PRO A 69 9.55 3.10 -5.24
CA PRO A 69 10.40 2.19 -5.99
C PRO A 69 11.57 2.92 -6.66
N ASP A 70 12.72 2.27 -6.76
CA ASP A 70 13.88 2.88 -7.42
C ASP A 70 13.61 3.08 -8.93
N GLU A 71 12.77 2.25 -9.52
CA GLU A 71 12.36 2.29 -10.93
C GLU A 71 11.65 3.60 -11.31
N VAL A 72 10.94 4.25 -10.37
CA VAL A 72 10.21 5.50 -10.64
C VAL A 72 11.04 6.77 -10.42
N GLN A 73 12.33 6.65 -10.14
CA GLN A 73 13.18 7.81 -9.91
C GLN A 73 13.48 8.60 -11.19
N GLY A 74 13.29 7.99 -12.37
CA GLY A 74 13.44 8.67 -13.65
C GLY A 74 13.60 7.70 -14.82
N PRO A 75 13.62 8.21 -16.07
CA PRO A 75 13.67 7.40 -17.28
C PRO A 75 14.85 6.41 -17.33
N ALA A 76 16.00 6.77 -16.78
CA ALA A 76 17.18 5.89 -16.76
C ALA A 76 16.96 4.69 -15.82
N ALA A 77 16.41 4.91 -14.63
CA ALA A 77 16.07 3.85 -13.68
C ALA A 77 14.95 2.96 -14.24
N TRP A 78 13.94 3.57 -14.86
CA TRP A 78 12.87 2.87 -15.55
C TRP A 78 13.37 1.93 -16.66
N ALA A 79 14.28 2.42 -17.50
CA ALA A 79 14.87 1.60 -18.58
C ALA A 79 15.73 0.44 -18.05
N ALA A 80 16.30 0.59 -16.85
CA ALA A 80 17.14 -0.43 -16.22
C ALA A 80 16.35 -1.43 -15.34
N ARG A 81 15.01 -1.24 -15.21
CA ARG A 81 14.20 -2.10 -14.34
C ARG A 81 14.26 -3.57 -14.77
N ALA A 82 14.32 -4.44 -13.77
CA ALA A 82 14.16 -5.86 -14.02
C ALA A 82 12.69 -6.16 -14.39
N THR A 83 12.48 -6.93 -15.42
CA THR A 83 11.18 -7.57 -15.67
C THR A 83 10.99 -8.63 -14.57
N VAL A 84 9.85 -8.57 -13.88
CA VAL A 84 9.47 -9.64 -12.97
C VAL A 84 8.96 -10.80 -13.85
N PRO A 85 9.75 -11.86 -14.05
CA PRO A 85 9.27 -13.00 -14.80
C PRO A 85 8.18 -13.69 -13.99
N TYR A 86 7.12 -14.10 -14.69
CA TYR A 86 6.06 -14.93 -14.08
C TYR A 86 5.11 -14.22 -13.09
N CYS A 87 4.90 -12.93 -13.19
CA CYS A 87 3.76 -12.36 -12.49
C CYS A 87 2.47 -12.72 -13.24
N PRO A 88 1.50 -13.34 -12.59
CA PRO A 88 0.22 -13.68 -13.21
C PRO A 88 -0.62 -12.45 -13.59
N LEU A 89 -0.23 -11.30 -13.11
CA LEU A 89 -0.92 -10.02 -13.28
C LEU A 89 0.03 -9.02 -13.93
N GLY A 90 -0.15 -8.75 -15.22
CA GLY A 90 0.43 -7.63 -15.95
C GLY A 90 1.91 -7.32 -15.66
N SER A 91 2.22 -6.06 -15.50
CA SER A 91 3.57 -5.55 -15.24
C SER A 91 3.67 -4.99 -13.82
N PRO A 92 3.93 -5.82 -12.79
CA PRO A 92 3.86 -5.41 -11.39
C PRO A 92 5.04 -4.53 -10.98
N LEU A 93 4.74 -3.49 -10.21
CA LEU A 93 5.71 -2.66 -9.51
C LEU A 93 5.46 -2.74 -8.00
N ALA A 94 6.44 -3.17 -7.23
CA ALA A 94 6.31 -3.24 -5.77
C ALA A 94 6.32 -1.84 -5.16
N ILE A 95 5.24 -1.47 -4.48
CA ILE A 95 5.05 -0.16 -3.83
C ILE A 95 4.99 -0.24 -2.30
N GLY A 96 4.98 -1.44 -1.75
CA GLY A 96 4.95 -1.71 -0.33
C GLY A 96 5.09 -3.18 -0.01
N CYS A 97 5.24 -3.48 1.27
CA CYS A 97 5.28 -4.83 1.78
C CYS A 97 4.69 -4.93 3.19
N GLU A 98 4.17 -6.11 3.51
CA GLU A 98 3.81 -6.53 4.84
C GLU A 98 5.10 -6.79 5.66
N ARG A 99 5.10 -6.42 6.94
CA ARG A 99 6.25 -6.59 7.85
C ARG A 99 5.95 -7.41 9.09
N HIS A 100 4.72 -7.84 9.25
CA HIS A 100 4.29 -8.52 10.47
C HIS A 100 4.97 -9.89 10.63
N ARG A 101 5.11 -10.62 9.53
CA ARG A 101 5.70 -11.98 9.51
C ARG A 101 7.22 -11.95 9.35
N ALA A 102 7.75 -11.01 8.57
CA ALA A 102 9.18 -10.93 8.25
C ALA A 102 9.70 -9.49 8.38
N PRO A 103 9.86 -8.97 9.62
CA PRO A 103 10.22 -7.57 9.83
C PRO A 103 11.61 -7.20 9.30
N GLU A 104 12.51 -8.15 9.12
CA GLU A 104 13.88 -7.95 8.65
C GLU A 104 14.13 -8.51 7.24
N ASP A 105 13.29 -9.43 6.76
CA ASP A 105 13.42 -10.09 5.47
C ASP A 105 12.30 -9.66 4.52
N ILE A 106 12.57 -8.62 3.74
CA ILE A 106 11.62 -8.05 2.77
C ILE A 106 11.39 -9.01 1.59
N GLU A 107 12.31 -9.93 1.32
CA GLU A 107 12.20 -10.87 0.20
C GLU A 107 11.11 -11.93 0.44
N CYS A 108 10.84 -12.24 1.71
CA CYS A 108 9.82 -13.22 2.11
C CYS A 108 8.48 -12.59 2.53
N ALA A 109 8.34 -11.27 2.44
CA ALA A 109 7.12 -10.58 2.84
C ALA A 109 6.12 -10.48 1.67
N ASP A 110 4.84 -10.61 2.00
CA ASP A 110 3.77 -10.33 1.03
C ASP A 110 3.87 -8.88 0.57
N ARG A 111 3.87 -8.70 -0.74
CA ARG A 111 4.06 -7.38 -1.35
C ARG A 111 2.73 -6.76 -1.75
N ILE A 112 2.72 -5.44 -1.74
CA ILE A 112 1.66 -4.64 -2.34
C ILE A 112 2.20 -4.17 -3.69
N TRP A 113 1.46 -4.50 -4.73
CA TRP A 113 1.82 -4.29 -6.11
C TRP A 113 0.94 -3.22 -6.75
N LEU A 114 1.52 -2.46 -7.65
CA LEU A 114 0.82 -1.62 -8.62
C LEU A 114 0.93 -2.31 -9.98
N ASP A 115 -0.19 -2.59 -10.63
CA ASP A 115 -0.19 -2.97 -12.03
C ASP A 115 0.12 -1.75 -12.88
N LEU A 116 1.09 -1.89 -13.78
CA LEU A 116 1.51 -0.81 -14.66
C LEU A 116 0.65 -0.70 -15.92
N ASP A 117 -0.14 -1.73 -16.22
CA ASP A 117 -0.97 -1.78 -17.43
C ASP A 117 -2.34 -1.12 -17.20
N ASP A 118 -2.97 -1.34 -16.05
CA ASP A 118 -4.29 -0.80 -15.72
C ASP A 118 -4.34 0.12 -14.49
N GLY A 119 -3.28 0.10 -13.66
CA GLY A 119 -3.16 0.95 -12.48
C GLY A 119 -3.73 0.35 -11.19
N ASP A 120 -4.23 -0.87 -11.23
CA ASP A 120 -4.77 -1.56 -10.06
C ASP A 120 -3.70 -1.74 -8.97
N VAL A 121 -4.12 -1.55 -7.71
CA VAL A 121 -3.27 -1.83 -6.55
C VAL A 121 -3.78 -3.08 -5.86
N TYR A 122 -2.93 -4.09 -5.76
CA TYR A 122 -3.29 -5.42 -5.31
C TYR A 122 -2.22 -6.12 -4.47
N SER A 123 -2.58 -7.24 -3.86
CA SER A 123 -1.68 -8.18 -3.19
C SER A 123 -2.15 -9.61 -3.35
N PHE A 124 -1.25 -10.55 -3.22
CA PHE A 124 -1.52 -11.98 -3.13
C PHE A 124 -0.50 -12.62 -2.17
N ASP A 125 -0.85 -13.78 -1.62
CA ASP A 125 0.04 -14.54 -0.76
C ASP A 125 1.18 -15.14 -1.59
N ILE A 126 2.41 -14.88 -1.19
CA ILE A 126 3.59 -15.35 -1.92
C ILE A 126 3.71 -16.89 -1.88
N ASP A 127 3.23 -17.52 -0.82
CA ASP A 127 3.24 -18.98 -0.69
C ASP A 127 2.27 -19.63 -1.69
N ASP A 128 1.09 -19.02 -1.89
CA ASP A 128 0.14 -19.44 -2.92
C ASP A 128 0.73 -19.30 -4.31
N TYR A 129 1.42 -18.19 -4.59
CA TYR A 129 2.09 -17.98 -5.85
C TYR A 129 3.19 -19.01 -6.12
N ILE A 130 4.02 -19.35 -5.13
CA ILE A 130 5.04 -20.39 -5.26
C ILE A 130 4.40 -21.76 -5.47
N HIS A 131 3.25 -22.00 -4.86
CA HIS A 131 2.50 -23.26 -4.99
C HIS A 131 1.99 -23.48 -6.41
N LEU A 132 1.53 -22.44 -7.11
CA LEU A 132 1.04 -22.49 -8.48
C LEU A 132 2.07 -23.05 -9.49
N TYR A 133 3.37 -22.80 -9.28
CA TYR A 133 4.41 -23.41 -10.12
C TYR A 133 4.40 -24.93 -10.13
N LYS A 134 3.89 -25.53 -9.06
CA LYS A 134 3.80 -26.98 -8.89
C LYS A 134 2.43 -27.52 -9.30
N HIS A 135 1.44 -26.65 -9.31
CA HIS A 135 0.03 -26.98 -9.50
C HIS A 135 -0.65 -25.96 -10.41
N PRO A 136 -0.35 -25.98 -11.72
CA PRO A 136 -0.83 -24.96 -12.67
C PRO A 136 -2.36 -24.94 -12.86
N ASP A 137 -3.06 -25.99 -12.45
CA ASP A 137 -4.52 -26.05 -12.51
C ASP A 137 -5.23 -25.40 -11.30
N GLU A 138 -4.46 -24.94 -10.32
CA GLU A 138 -5.01 -24.27 -9.15
C GLU A 138 -5.19 -22.76 -9.39
N THR A 139 -5.95 -22.12 -8.49
CA THR A 139 -6.21 -20.68 -8.53
C THR A 139 -5.66 -20.02 -7.29
N ILE A 140 -5.18 -18.79 -7.41
CA ILE A 140 -4.87 -17.95 -6.26
C ILE A 140 -5.90 -16.85 -6.08
N ASP A 141 -6.08 -16.44 -4.84
CA ASP A 141 -6.88 -15.28 -4.52
C ASP A 141 -6.01 -14.02 -4.55
N VAL A 142 -6.43 -13.05 -5.34
CA VAL A 142 -5.79 -11.75 -5.44
C VAL A 142 -6.67 -10.71 -4.78
N LEU A 143 -6.10 -9.97 -3.84
CA LEU A 143 -6.78 -8.88 -3.13
C LEU A 143 -6.57 -7.58 -3.90
N VAL A 144 -7.60 -7.08 -4.56
CA VAL A 144 -7.56 -5.77 -5.24
C VAL A 144 -8.09 -4.70 -4.29
N PHE A 145 -7.25 -3.73 -3.94
CA PHE A 145 -7.57 -2.66 -2.99
C PHE A 145 -8.12 -1.41 -3.66
N ALA A 146 -7.57 -1.03 -4.79
CA ALA A 146 -7.96 0.17 -5.50
C ALA A 146 -7.61 0.05 -6.99
N ASN A 147 -8.32 0.81 -7.82
CA ASN A 147 -8.09 0.89 -9.26
C ASN A 147 -7.13 2.02 -9.67
N ASP A 148 -6.53 2.70 -8.71
CA ASP A 148 -5.46 3.67 -8.92
C ASP A 148 -4.67 3.90 -7.63
N ILE A 149 -3.40 4.29 -7.78
CA ILE A 149 -2.47 4.53 -6.69
C ILE A 149 -2.91 5.70 -5.78
N VAL A 150 -3.54 6.72 -6.32
CA VAL A 150 -4.00 7.89 -5.56
C VAL A 150 -5.10 7.48 -4.60
N THR A 151 -6.08 6.71 -5.08
CA THR A 151 -7.15 6.14 -4.25
C THR A 151 -6.59 5.21 -3.18
N PHE A 152 -5.61 4.38 -3.53
CA PHE A 152 -4.96 3.49 -2.58
C PHE A 152 -4.32 4.27 -1.43
N PHE A 153 -3.46 5.24 -1.71
CA PHE A 153 -2.82 6.02 -0.66
C PHE A 153 -3.80 6.91 0.12
N ASP A 154 -4.77 7.54 -0.55
CA ASP A 154 -5.76 8.39 0.11
C ASP A 154 -6.65 7.61 1.10
N ARG A 155 -7.06 6.38 0.77
CA ARG A 155 -8.01 5.59 1.56
C ARG A 155 -7.37 4.54 2.45
N PHE A 156 -6.47 3.72 1.88
CA PHE A 156 -5.94 2.53 2.55
C PHE A 156 -4.66 2.81 3.34
N VAL A 157 -3.84 3.78 2.94
CA VAL A 157 -2.62 4.11 3.68
C VAL A 157 -2.83 5.27 4.63
N LEU A 158 -3.46 6.35 4.17
CA LEU A 158 -3.63 7.61 4.90
C LEU A 158 -5.11 7.89 5.24
N GLY A 159 -5.93 6.86 5.35
CA GLY A 159 -7.36 7.07 5.48
C GLY A 159 -8.13 5.97 6.22
N PRO A 160 -9.46 6.07 6.16
CA PRO A 160 -10.35 5.26 6.99
C PRO A 160 -10.33 3.76 6.62
N ALA A 161 -9.83 3.38 5.44
CA ALA A 161 -9.75 1.99 5.00
C ALA A 161 -8.44 1.28 5.43
N TYR A 162 -7.53 1.94 6.16
CA TYR A 162 -6.33 1.28 6.67
C TYR A 162 -6.62 0.03 7.53
N PRO A 163 -7.62 0.03 8.42
CA PRO A 163 -7.99 -1.19 9.14
C PRO A 163 -8.40 -2.35 8.24
N GLN A 164 -9.02 -2.07 7.07
CA GLN A 164 -9.38 -3.10 6.09
C GLN A 164 -8.13 -3.70 5.44
N LEU A 165 -7.13 -2.89 5.11
CA LEU A 165 -5.84 -3.37 4.60
C LEU A 165 -5.17 -4.31 5.60
N VAL A 166 -5.11 -3.94 6.88
CA VAL A 166 -4.57 -4.79 7.95
C VAL A 166 -5.37 -6.10 8.07
N ALA A 167 -6.71 -6.00 8.06
CA ALA A 167 -7.58 -7.18 8.18
C ALA A 167 -7.42 -8.15 7.01
N ALA A 168 -7.27 -7.62 5.80
CA ALA A 168 -7.15 -8.42 4.58
C ALA A 168 -5.80 -9.14 4.48
N MET A 169 -4.69 -8.45 4.74
CA MET A 169 -3.35 -9.01 4.54
C MET A 169 -2.82 -9.76 5.76
N ILE A 170 -3.19 -9.32 6.97
CA ILE A 170 -2.60 -9.86 8.21
C ILE A 170 -3.65 -10.63 9.01
N GLY A 171 -4.86 -10.12 9.06
CA GLY A 171 -5.98 -10.74 9.73
C GLY A 171 -6.79 -9.76 10.61
N PRO A 172 -8.11 -9.95 10.68
CA PRO A 172 -9.02 -9.02 11.36
C PRO A 172 -8.76 -8.91 12.88
N GLY A 173 -8.22 -9.95 13.50
CA GLY A 173 -7.89 -9.94 14.94
C GLY A 173 -6.78 -8.96 15.29
N ILE A 174 -5.87 -8.66 14.35
CA ILE A 174 -4.73 -7.78 14.58
C ILE A 174 -5.19 -6.33 14.71
N VAL A 175 -6.18 -5.89 13.94
CA VAL A 175 -6.72 -4.53 13.98
C VAL A 175 -7.22 -4.16 15.38
N THR A 176 -7.79 -5.12 16.10
CA THR A 176 -8.40 -4.89 17.41
C THR A 176 -7.42 -4.99 18.58
N TYR A 177 -6.17 -5.38 18.34
CA TYR A 177 -5.19 -5.57 19.40
C TYR A 177 -4.89 -4.25 20.14
N ARG A 178 -5.03 -4.32 21.47
CA ARG A 178 -4.76 -3.22 22.39
C ARG A 178 -3.60 -3.57 23.32
N ASP A 179 -2.88 -2.54 23.74
CA ASP A 179 -1.91 -2.63 24.82
C ASP A 179 -2.62 -2.61 26.20
N ARG A 180 -1.84 -2.76 27.27
CA ARG A 180 -2.35 -2.73 28.66
C ARG A 180 -3.03 -1.40 29.05
N ARG A 181 -2.84 -0.34 28.27
CA ARG A 181 -3.44 0.97 28.46
C ARG A 181 -4.66 1.20 27.54
N GLY A 182 -5.12 0.16 26.83
CA GLY A 182 -6.26 0.23 25.91
C GLY A 182 -5.98 0.90 24.58
N ARG A 183 -4.71 1.20 24.24
CA ARG A 183 -4.32 1.83 22.97
C ARG A 183 -4.07 0.76 21.92
N TYR A 184 -4.38 1.02 20.63
CA TYR A 184 -4.02 0.13 19.53
C TYR A 184 -2.53 -0.21 19.56
N ARG A 185 -2.19 -1.46 19.31
CA ARG A 185 -0.79 -1.89 19.24
C ARG A 185 -0.14 -1.36 17.96
N ASP A 186 -0.89 -1.36 16.88
CA ASP A 186 -0.44 -0.78 15.61
C ASP A 186 -0.23 0.75 15.78
N ARG A 187 1.02 1.18 15.63
CA ARG A 187 1.42 2.58 15.79
C ARG A 187 0.92 3.45 14.63
N TRP A 188 0.85 2.89 13.41
CA TRP A 188 0.29 3.60 12.27
C TRP A 188 -1.20 3.87 12.46
N LEU A 189 -1.95 2.85 12.87
CA LEU A 189 -3.36 3.03 13.19
C LEU A 189 -3.58 4.05 14.32
N ARG A 190 -2.74 4.04 15.36
CA ARG A 190 -2.81 5.07 16.41
C ARG A 190 -2.61 6.46 15.86
N LEU A 191 -1.59 6.64 15.01
CA LEU A 191 -1.33 7.92 14.36
C LEU A 191 -2.53 8.39 13.55
N LEU A 192 -3.12 7.51 12.72
CA LEU A 192 -4.28 7.85 11.91
C LEU A 192 -5.51 8.19 12.75
N VAL A 193 -5.74 7.48 13.85
CA VAL A 193 -6.86 7.77 14.77
C VAL A 193 -6.65 9.09 15.48
N GLU A 194 -5.46 9.37 15.99
CA GLU A 194 -5.14 10.65 16.66
C GLU A 194 -5.26 11.84 15.69
N SER A 195 -4.88 11.61 14.41
CA SER A 195 -5.05 12.60 13.34
C SER A 195 -6.49 12.74 12.85
N GLY A 196 -7.44 11.94 13.34
CA GLY A 196 -8.83 11.93 12.86
C GLY A 196 -9.01 11.36 11.43
N LEU A 197 -8.00 10.71 10.88
CA LEU A 197 -8.00 10.15 9.52
C LEU A 197 -8.58 8.73 9.44
N ALA A 198 -8.58 8.00 10.55
CA ALA A 198 -9.21 6.70 10.67
C ALA A 198 -10.16 6.66 11.87
N ARG A 199 -11.23 5.87 11.72
CA ARG A 199 -12.14 5.54 12.81
C ARG A 199 -12.14 4.04 13.00
N THR A 200 -12.24 3.61 14.25
CA THR A 200 -12.19 2.19 14.60
C THR A 200 -13.48 1.70 15.26
N ASP A 201 -14.43 2.61 15.46
CA ASP A 201 -15.72 2.32 16.08
C ASP A 201 -16.70 1.66 15.10
N ASP A 202 -16.40 1.74 13.81
CA ASP A 202 -17.20 1.16 12.73
C ASP A 202 -16.80 -0.31 12.55
N LYS A 203 -17.42 -1.19 13.33
CA LYS A 203 -17.19 -2.63 13.23
C LYS A 203 -17.55 -3.19 11.84
N GLU A 204 -18.48 -2.54 11.13
CA GLU A 204 -18.87 -2.92 9.77
C GLU A 204 -17.76 -2.60 8.76
N ALA A 205 -17.12 -1.44 8.85
CA ALA A 205 -16.03 -1.05 7.95
C ALA A 205 -14.80 -1.98 8.04
N ILE A 206 -14.55 -2.59 9.20
CA ILE A 206 -13.44 -3.54 9.39
C ILE A 206 -13.69 -4.86 8.64
N TRP A 207 -14.95 -5.20 8.39
CA TRP A 207 -15.33 -6.47 7.76
C TRP A 207 -15.61 -6.36 6.25
N GLU A 208 -15.68 -5.15 5.70
CA GLU A 208 -15.70 -4.97 4.25
C GLU A 208 -14.32 -5.33 3.70
N MET A 209 -14.22 -6.54 3.18
CA MET A 209 -13.01 -6.98 2.49
C MET A 209 -12.90 -6.26 1.15
N PRO A 210 -11.66 -5.97 0.70
CA PRO A 210 -11.44 -5.54 -0.68
C PRO A 210 -12.02 -6.54 -1.68
N ASP A 211 -12.26 -6.08 -2.90
CA ASP A 211 -12.61 -6.98 -3.99
C ASP A 211 -11.55 -8.07 -4.15
N VAL A 212 -11.99 -9.31 -4.29
CA VAL A 212 -11.13 -10.47 -4.47
C VAL A 212 -11.31 -11.01 -5.88
N THR A 213 -10.27 -10.93 -6.66
CA THR A 213 -10.21 -11.54 -7.99
C THR A 213 -9.50 -12.88 -7.90
N ARG A 214 -10.14 -13.94 -8.41
CA ARG A 214 -9.52 -15.24 -8.53
C ARG A 214 -8.86 -15.36 -9.90
N LEU A 215 -7.58 -15.67 -9.90
CA LEU A 215 -6.82 -15.91 -11.11
C LEU A 215 -6.61 -17.41 -11.28
N THR A 216 -6.83 -17.86 -12.53
CA THR A 216 -6.39 -19.19 -12.98
C THR A 216 -5.16 -18.97 -13.83
N LEU A 217 -4.03 -19.54 -13.45
CA LEU A 217 -2.90 -19.64 -14.35
C LEU A 217 -3.27 -20.71 -15.40
N SER A 218 -3.46 -20.28 -16.63
CA SER A 218 -3.50 -21.17 -17.80
C SER A 218 -2.13 -21.16 -18.45
N ASP A 219 -1.64 -22.35 -18.84
CA ASP A 219 -0.41 -22.54 -19.61
C ASP A 219 -0.30 -21.58 -20.81
#